data_3cbe027439de381a410545c83d29f3a7
#
_entry.id   3cbe027439de381a410545c83d29f3a7
#
_cell.length_a   1.000
_cell.length_b   1.000
_cell.length_c   1.000
_cell.angle_alpha   90.00
_cell.angle_beta   90.00
_cell.angle_gamma   90.00
#
_symmetry.space_group_name_H-M   'P 1'
#
loop_
_entity.id
_entity.type
_entity.pdbx_description
1 polymer ?
#
loop_
_entity_poly.entity_id
_entity_poly.type
_entity_poly.pdbx_seq_one_letter_code
_entity_poly.pdbx_strand_id
1 'polypeptide(L)'
;MLESLQDRTEASYLVTELAKGILVEESEVVTKLGYIQRTVAHAKDSVAVEDAKQLRLLMLSPETAKYFTGSTFSALDGSYQSVAAKNTETQLNAVMSYVAASGLVFAHSFLESVLETLLRITRLCDIAPWLLLIRNKDVSISAIVETGLEPAIETKLNKFIVSLHKEGLLDKIDYLAKVLKCSISKSNIIDYTYDSERLNRIDTLRHQFSHHRKKDYRIETAQADITYVYRTALHFLDLVVHHYDLYGAQRPK
;
A
#
# COMPACT_ATOMS: atom_id res chain seq x y z
N MET A 1 -26.69 -26.21 -0.55
CA MET A 1 -26.19 -26.25 -1.97
C MET A 1 -26.39 -24.93 -2.70
N LEU A 2 -27.56 -24.25 -2.63
CA LEU A 2 -27.76 -22.94 -3.27
C LEU A 2 -26.94 -21.83 -2.60
N GLU A 3 -26.85 -21.77 -1.27
CA GLU A 3 -26.01 -20.83 -0.53
C GLU A 3 -24.53 -20.95 -0.92
N SER A 4 -24.00 -22.19 -0.99
CA SER A 4 -22.59 -22.39 -1.39
C SER A 4 -22.27 -22.00 -2.82
N LEU A 5 -23.24 -22.02 -3.73
CA LEU A 5 -23.09 -21.51 -5.11
C LEU A 5 -23.10 -19.98 -5.12
N GLN A 6 -23.96 -19.37 -4.33
CA GLN A 6 -24.02 -17.90 -4.20
C GLN A 6 -22.75 -17.34 -3.60
N ASP A 7 -22.22 -17.97 -2.55
CA ASP A 7 -20.96 -17.59 -1.90
C ASP A 7 -19.76 -17.68 -2.85
N ARG A 8 -19.69 -18.77 -3.66
CA ARG A 8 -18.63 -18.90 -4.69
C ARG A 8 -18.74 -17.87 -5.80
N THR A 9 -19.95 -17.49 -6.18
CA THR A 9 -20.17 -16.44 -7.19
C THR A 9 -19.72 -15.09 -6.65
N GLU A 10 -20.05 -14.77 -5.40
CA GLU A 10 -19.56 -13.55 -4.72
C GLU A 10 -18.04 -13.56 -4.61
N ALA A 11 -17.44 -14.67 -4.21
CA ALA A 11 -15.98 -14.82 -4.12
C ALA A 11 -15.29 -14.58 -5.47
N SER A 12 -15.81 -15.15 -6.58
CA SER A 12 -15.26 -14.96 -7.93
C SER A 12 -15.40 -13.52 -8.41
N TYR A 13 -16.50 -12.86 -8.08
CA TYR A 13 -16.69 -11.44 -8.37
C TYR A 13 -15.67 -10.58 -7.63
N LEU A 14 -15.51 -10.78 -6.31
CA LEU A 14 -14.54 -10.06 -5.50
C LEU A 14 -13.10 -10.24 -5.99
N VAL A 15 -12.72 -11.46 -6.40
CA VAL A 15 -11.41 -11.74 -7.00
C VAL A 15 -11.20 -10.91 -8.27
N THR A 16 -12.20 -10.83 -9.14
CA THR A 16 -12.10 -10.09 -10.39
C THR A 16 -11.94 -8.59 -10.13
N GLU A 17 -12.72 -8.04 -9.23
CA GLU A 17 -12.62 -6.61 -8.87
C GLU A 17 -11.29 -6.28 -8.17
N LEU A 18 -10.81 -7.16 -7.30
CA LEU A 18 -9.48 -7.02 -6.67
C LEU A 18 -8.36 -7.03 -7.72
N ALA A 19 -8.37 -7.98 -8.65
CA ALA A 19 -7.35 -8.07 -9.69
C ALA A 19 -7.29 -6.78 -10.52
N LYS A 20 -8.44 -6.29 -10.96
CA LYS A 20 -8.54 -5.00 -11.68
C LYS A 20 -8.02 -3.84 -10.83
N GLY A 21 -8.47 -3.76 -9.58
CA GLY A 21 -8.07 -2.69 -8.65
C GLY A 21 -6.55 -2.66 -8.45
N ILE A 22 -5.92 -3.80 -8.20
CA ILE A 22 -4.47 -3.90 -7.99
C ILE A 22 -3.70 -3.40 -9.23
N LEU A 23 -4.09 -3.84 -10.45
CA LEU A 23 -3.40 -3.46 -11.68
C LEU A 23 -3.57 -1.97 -12.01
N VAL A 24 -4.76 -1.42 -11.80
CA VAL A 24 -5.02 0.01 -12.03
C VAL A 24 -4.24 0.87 -11.05
N GLU A 25 -4.28 0.56 -9.77
CA GLU A 25 -3.58 1.32 -8.73
C GLU A 25 -2.06 1.27 -8.90
N GLU A 26 -1.48 0.09 -9.20
CA GLU A 26 -0.05 -0.02 -9.48
C GLU A 26 0.35 0.92 -10.64
N SER A 27 -0.37 0.84 -11.77
CA SER A 27 -0.09 1.64 -12.96
C SER A 27 -0.20 3.14 -12.67
N GLU A 28 -1.25 3.56 -11.97
CA GLU A 28 -1.45 4.99 -11.65
C GLU A 28 -0.38 5.53 -10.71
N VAL A 29 -0.07 4.84 -9.62
CA VAL A 29 0.89 5.32 -8.63
C VAL A 29 2.29 5.38 -9.22
N VAL A 30 2.73 4.32 -9.93
CA VAL A 30 4.05 4.30 -10.58
C VAL A 30 4.17 5.38 -11.65
N THR A 31 3.12 5.59 -12.45
CA THR A 31 3.09 6.63 -13.49
C THR A 31 3.17 8.03 -12.88
N LYS A 32 2.39 8.31 -11.83
CA LYS A 32 2.39 9.61 -11.14
C LYS A 32 3.76 9.89 -10.50
N LEU A 33 4.37 8.91 -9.84
CA LEU A 33 5.73 9.06 -9.27
C LEU A 33 6.76 9.33 -10.36
N GLY A 34 6.73 8.60 -11.47
CA GLY A 34 7.63 8.82 -12.62
C GLY A 34 7.45 10.19 -13.26
N TYR A 35 6.21 10.71 -13.34
CA TYR A 35 5.95 12.06 -13.81
C TYR A 35 6.57 13.11 -12.88
N ILE A 36 6.34 13.01 -11.58
CA ILE A 36 6.90 13.93 -10.58
C ILE A 36 8.43 13.90 -10.62
N GLN A 37 9.03 12.71 -10.71
CA GLN A 37 10.49 12.56 -10.82
C GLN A 37 11.06 13.31 -12.03
N ARG A 38 10.45 13.14 -13.22
CA ARG A 38 10.86 13.85 -14.43
C ARG A 38 10.68 15.36 -14.31
N THR A 39 9.57 15.81 -13.73
CA THR A 39 9.29 17.24 -13.53
C THR A 39 10.32 17.88 -12.60
N VAL A 40 10.68 17.20 -11.51
CA VAL A 40 11.71 17.71 -10.58
C VAL A 40 13.10 17.66 -11.19
N ALA A 41 13.44 16.61 -11.96
CA ALA A 41 14.69 16.56 -12.69
C ALA A 41 14.80 17.73 -13.69
N HIS A 42 13.76 17.96 -14.48
CA HIS A 42 13.70 19.08 -15.41
C HIS A 42 13.79 20.45 -14.68
N ALA A 43 13.12 20.60 -13.54
CA ALA A 43 13.23 21.81 -12.73
C ALA A 43 14.67 22.02 -12.20
N LYS A 44 15.37 20.95 -11.80
CA LYS A 44 16.79 21.02 -11.38
C LYS A 44 17.70 21.45 -12.53
N ASP A 45 17.49 20.92 -13.73
CA ASP A 45 18.29 21.27 -14.92
C ASP A 45 18.00 22.70 -15.39
N SER A 46 16.75 23.16 -15.28
CA SER A 46 16.33 24.52 -15.65
C SER A 46 16.81 25.58 -14.64
N VAL A 47 17.12 25.18 -13.42
CA VAL A 47 17.69 26.03 -12.36
C VAL A 47 19.18 26.33 -12.60
N ALA A 48 19.76 25.87 -13.73
CA ALA A 48 21.06 26.34 -14.18
C ALA A 48 21.01 27.86 -14.45
N VAL A 49 21.34 28.59 -13.42
CA VAL A 49 21.89 29.95 -13.36
C VAL A 49 20.93 31.16 -13.52
N GLU A 50 20.00 31.24 -14.43
CA GLU A 50 19.22 32.50 -14.64
C GLU A 50 17.75 32.38 -14.20
N ASP A 51 17.17 31.20 -14.33
CA ASP A 51 15.79 30.90 -13.92
C ASP A 51 15.65 30.70 -12.40
N ALA A 52 16.75 30.42 -11.68
CA ALA A 52 16.75 30.33 -10.22
C ALA A 52 16.23 31.61 -9.54
N LYS A 53 16.41 32.76 -10.15
CA LYS A 53 15.90 34.06 -9.66
C LYS A 53 14.37 34.11 -9.77
N GLN A 54 13.80 33.64 -10.88
CA GLN A 54 12.35 33.68 -11.10
C GLN A 54 11.61 32.62 -10.30
N LEU A 55 12.16 31.39 -10.21
CA LEU A 55 11.58 30.32 -9.38
C LEU A 55 11.59 30.70 -7.89
N ARG A 56 12.63 31.38 -7.42
CA ARG A 56 12.70 31.86 -6.05
C ARG A 56 11.68 32.97 -5.77
N LEU A 57 11.43 33.86 -6.71
CA LEU A 57 10.38 34.88 -6.61
C LEU A 57 8.97 34.25 -6.58
N LEU A 58 8.78 33.14 -7.30
CA LEU A 58 7.52 32.36 -7.27
C LEU A 58 7.33 31.56 -5.97
N MET A 59 8.41 31.13 -5.32
CA MET A 59 8.36 30.36 -4.05
C MET A 59 8.35 31.27 -2.80
N LEU A 60 8.71 32.53 -2.93
CA LEU A 60 8.57 33.50 -1.83
C LEU A 60 7.12 33.97 -1.77
N SER A 61 6.58 34.15 -0.54
CA SER A 61 5.29 34.81 -0.41
C SER A 61 5.32 36.19 -1.07
N PRO A 62 4.19 36.70 -1.61
CA PRO A 62 4.12 38.02 -2.22
C PRO A 62 4.65 39.16 -1.34
N GLU A 63 4.57 38.96 -0.04
CA GLU A 63 5.09 39.91 0.96
C GLU A 63 6.62 39.88 1.03
N THR A 64 7.22 38.70 0.98
CA THR A 64 8.69 38.53 0.99
C THR A 64 9.31 38.95 -0.34
N ALA A 65 8.63 38.72 -1.47
CA ALA A 65 9.08 39.16 -2.78
C ALA A 65 9.25 40.69 -2.87
N LYS A 66 8.45 41.48 -2.17
CA LYS A 66 8.56 42.94 -2.13
C LYS A 66 9.89 43.44 -1.57
N TYR A 67 10.51 42.70 -0.68
CA TYR A 67 11.82 43.08 -0.09
C TYR A 67 13.00 42.73 -1.00
N PHE A 68 12.79 41.89 -2.02
CA PHE A 68 13.86 41.41 -2.89
C PHE A 68 13.81 41.93 -4.33
N THR A 69 12.86 42.78 -4.69
CA THR A 69 12.73 43.38 -6.02
C THR A 69 13.55 44.63 -6.23
N GLY A 70 14.35 45.06 -5.30
CA GLY A 70 15.24 46.22 -5.41
C GLY A 70 16.64 45.85 -5.93
N SER A 71 17.41 46.86 -6.25
CA SER A 71 18.78 46.84 -6.78
C SER A 71 19.82 45.99 -6.00
N THR A 72 19.43 45.45 -4.87
CA THR A 72 20.23 44.58 -4.03
C THR A 72 20.55 43.21 -4.68
N PHE A 73 19.77 42.76 -5.66
CA PHE A 73 20.00 41.48 -6.34
C PHE A 73 21.16 41.50 -7.35
N SER A 74 21.50 42.65 -7.89
CA SER A 74 22.62 42.79 -8.84
C SER A 74 24.00 42.81 -8.17
N ALA A 75 24.05 42.99 -6.85
CA ALA A 75 25.28 43.08 -6.07
C ALA A 75 25.69 41.77 -5.36
N LEU A 76 24.88 40.69 -5.50
CA LEU A 76 25.18 39.41 -4.87
C LEU A 76 26.13 38.61 -5.78
N ASP A 77 27.32 38.37 -5.28
CA ASP A 77 28.35 37.59 -5.97
C ASP A 77 27.95 36.12 -6.17
N GLY A 78 28.79 35.37 -6.93
CA GLY A 78 28.54 33.97 -7.26
C GLY A 78 28.34 33.04 -6.04
N SER A 79 28.76 33.45 -4.83
CA SER A 79 28.60 32.68 -3.60
C SER A 79 27.14 32.62 -3.15
N TYR A 80 26.41 33.71 -3.32
CA TYR A 80 24.98 33.73 -2.97
C TYR A 80 24.14 32.94 -3.96
N GLN A 81 24.49 32.95 -5.24
CA GLN A 81 23.79 32.14 -6.26
C GLN A 81 23.97 30.66 -5.97
N SER A 82 25.15 30.22 -5.54
CA SER A 82 25.40 28.82 -5.16
C SER A 82 24.61 28.39 -3.92
N VAL A 83 24.49 29.27 -2.92
CA VAL A 83 23.67 29.01 -1.72
C VAL A 83 22.18 28.96 -2.05
N ALA A 84 21.70 29.84 -2.93
CA ALA A 84 20.30 29.85 -3.36
C ALA A 84 19.94 28.57 -4.15
N ALA A 85 20.80 28.15 -5.07
CA ALA A 85 20.62 26.91 -5.84
C ALA A 85 20.61 25.68 -4.91
N LYS A 86 21.54 25.61 -3.97
CA LYS A 86 21.61 24.53 -2.97
C LYS A 86 20.39 24.47 -2.06
N ASN A 87 19.85 25.61 -1.64
CA ASN A 87 18.63 25.66 -0.84
C ASN A 87 17.42 25.19 -1.64
N THR A 88 17.30 25.58 -2.92
CA THR A 88 16.23 25.14 -3.79
C THR A 88 16.30 23.62 -4.03
N GLU A 89 17.48 23.09 -4.30
CA GLU A 89 17.70 21.66 -4.44
C GLU A 89 17.31 20.89 -3.17
N THR A 90 17.68 21.41 -2.00
CA THR A 90 17.31 20.81 -0.70
C THR A 90 15.79 20.77 -0.52
N GLN A 91 15.09 21.85 -0.86
CA GLN A 91 13.63 21.90 -0.78
C GLN A 91 12.96 20.94 -1.76
N LEU A 92 13.43 20.88 -3.01
CA LEU A 92 12.92 19.93 -4.01
C LEU A 92 13.13 18.48 -3.56
N ASN A 93 14.30 18.15 -3.02
CA ASN A 93 14.57 16.83 -2.47
C ASN A 93 13.65 16.50 -1.29
N ALA A 94 13.36 17.46 -0.41
CA ALA A 94 12.42 17.27 0.69
C ALA A 94 10.99 16.99 0.20
N VAL A 95 10.52 17.73 -0.82
CA VAL A 95 9.21 17.50 -1.44
C VAL A 95 9.17 16.12 -2.09
N MET A 96 10.21 15.72 -2.82
CA MET A 96 10.30 14.42 -3.46
C MET A 96 10.27 13.29 -2.42
N SER A 97 11.00 13.44 -1.32
CA SER A 97 11.01 12.49 -0.22
C SER A 97 9.62 12.34 0.42
N TYR A 98 8.91 13.45 0.60
CA TYR A 98 7.55 13.45 1.14
C TYR A 98 6.56 12.74 0.22
N VAL A 99 6.60 13.03 -1.09
CA VAL A 99 5.75 12.38 -2.09
C VAL A 99 6.04 10.88 -2.15
N ALA A 100 7.31 10.50 -2.15
CA ALA A 100 7.74 9.10 -2.14
C ALA A 100 7.23 8.35 -0.89
N ALA A 101 7.36 8.96 0.28
CA ALA A 101 6.85 8.42 1.54
C ALA A 101 5.32 8.27 1.55
N SER A 102 4.61 9.29 1.05
CA SER A 102 3.14 9.24 0.94
C SER A 102 2.67 8.13 0.01
N GLY A 103 3.35 7.94 -1.13
CA GLY A 103 3.07 6.85 -2.06
C GLY A 103 3.25 5.47 -1.41
N LEU A 104 4.30 5.27 -0.60
CA LEU A 104 4.52 4.03 0.12
C LEU A 104 3.45 3.78 1.19
N VAL A 105 3.08 4.80 1.96
CA VAL A 105 2.00 4.70 2.96
C VAL A 105 0.69 4.31 2.31
N PHE A 106 0.37 4.90 1.17
CA PHE A 106 -0.82 4.57 0.40
C PHE A 106 -0.79 3.12 -0.10
N ALA A 107 0.28 2.70 -0.77
CA ALA A 107 0.42 1.33 -1.28
C ALA A 107 0.33 0.28 -0.16
N HIS A 108 0.94 0.56 1.00
CA HIS A 108 0.85 -0.31 2.17
C HIS A 108 -0.59 -0.45 2.68
N SER A 109 -1.31 0.67 2.83
CA SER A 109 -2.71 0.65 3.28
C SER A 109 -3.62 -0.07 2.27
N PHE A 110 -3.31 0.05 0.98
CA PHE A 110 -3.97 -0.71 -0.07
C PHE A 110 -3.74 -2.22 0.09
N LEU A 111 -2.50 -2.68 0.34
CA LEU A 111 -2.21 -4.09 0.61
C LEU A 111 -2.96 -4.62 1.84
N GLU A 112 -3.06 -3.83 2.91
CA GLU A 112 -3.87 -4.21 4.09
C GLU A 112 -5.34 -4.44 3.70
N SER A 113 -5.93 -3.55 2.90
CA SER A 113 -7.30 -3.69 2.40
C SER A 113 -7.49 -4.91 1.49
N VAL A 114 -6.51 -5.20 0.63
CA VAL A 114 -6.49 -6.41 -0.20
C VAL A 114 -6.49 -7.65 0.67
N LEU A 115 -5.62 -7.75 1.67
CA LEU A 115 -5.56 -8.90 2.59
C LEU A 115 -6.87 -9.11 3.34
N GLU A 116 -7.51 -8.05 3.82
CA GLU A 116 -8.82 -8.14 4.47
C GLU A 116 -9.88 -8.70 3.52
N THR A 117 -9.88 -8.26 2.27
CA THR A 117 -10.79 -8.79 1.26
C THR A 117 -10.48 -10.24 0.92
N LEU A 118 -9.20 -10.62 0.82
CA LEU A 118 -8.80 -12.02 0.59
C LEU A 118 -9.21 -12.92 1.75
N LEU A 119 -9.06 -12.48 2.99
CA LEU A 119 -9.55 -13.20 4.17
C LEU A 119 -11.08 -13.37 4.13
N ARG A 120 -11.83 -12.36 3.69
CA ARG A 120 -13.28 -12.47 3.47
C ARG A 120 -13.59 -13.50 2.38
N ILE A 121 -12.88 -13.50 1.25
CA ILE A 121 -13.06 -14.46 0.15
C ILE A 121 -12.80 -15.89 0.65
N THR A 122 -11.73 -16.13 1.41
CA THR A 122 -11.42 -17.46 1.94
C THR A 122 -12.56 -17.98 2.84
N ARG A 123 -13.21 -17.09 3.61
CA ARG A 123 -14.36 -17.45 4.45
C ARG A 123 -15.58 -17.86 3.61
N LEU A 124 -15.86 -17.13 2.54
CA LEU A 124 -16.96 -17.44 1.61
C LEU A 124 -16.75 -18.79 0.91
N CYS A 125 -15.48 -19.13 0.62
CA CYS A 125 -15.14 -20.39 -0.04
C CYS A 125 -15.13 -21.59 0.91
N ASP A 126 -14.58 -21.43 2.11
CA ASP A 126 -14.46 -22.51 3.10
C ASP A 126 -14.42 -21.96 4.53
N ILE A 127 -15.45 -22.23 5.31
CA ILE A 127 -15.55 -21.82 6.71
C ILE A 127 -14.74 -22.72 7.66
N ALA A 128 -14.42 -23.96 7.28
CA ALA A 128 -13.84 -24.95 8.18
C ALA A 128 -12.47 -24.53 8.75
N PRO A 129 -11.51 -23.99 7.97
CA PRO A 129 -10.26 -23.48 8.53
C PRO A 129 -10.47 -22.34 9.54
N TRP A 130 -11.47 -21.50 9.33
CA TRP A 130 -11.82 -20.41 10.22
C TRP A 130 -12.34 -20.89 11.58
N LEU A 131 -13.16 -21.95 11.58
CA LEU A 131 -13.64 -22.57 12.79
C LEU A 131 -12.48 -23.15 13.62
N LEU A 132 -11.44 -23.68 12.98
CA LEU A 132 -10.23 -24.14 13.66
C LEU A 132 -9.44 -22.99 14.30
N LEU A 133 -9.37 -21.83 13.67
CA LEU A 133 -8.70 -20.66 14.22
C LEU A 133 -9.40 -20.11 15.47
N ILE A 134 -10.74 -20.19 15.53
CA ILE A 134 -11.50 -19.73 16.69
C ILE A 134 -11.71 -20.82 17.75
N ARG A 135 -11.32 -22.08 17.48
CA ARG A 135 -11.52 -23.22 18.39
C ARG A 135 -10.95 -22.99 19.79
N ASN A 136 -9.86 -22.28 19.90
CA ASN A 136 -9.20 -21.96 21.17
C ASN A 136 -9.78 -20.71 21.87
N LYS A 137 -10.83 -20.10 21.29
CA LYS A 137 -11.49 -18.93 21.88
C LYS A 137 -12.83 -19.37 22.43
N ASP A 138 -13.01 -19.31 23.72
CA ASP A 138 -14.22 -19.78 24.41
C ASP A 138 -15.50 -19.14 23.85
N VAL A 139 -16.47 -19.97 23.49
CA VAL A 139 -17.84 -19.53 23.23
C VAL A 139 -18.56 -19.60 24.55
N SER A 140 -19.17 -18.51 25.01
CA SER A 140 -19.84 -18.52 26.31
C SER A 140 -21.06 -19.46 26.29
N ILE A 141 -21.23 -20.25 27.33
CA ILE A 141 -22.37 -21.14 27.48
C ILE A 141 -23.68 -20.36 27.44
N SER A 142 -23.71 -19.13 28.01
CA SER A 142 -24.90 -18.27 27.99
C SER A 142 -25.32 -17.94 26.55
N ALA A 143 -24.34 -17.59 25.65
CA ALA A 143 -24.65 -17.29 24.24
C ALA A 143 -25.23 -18.54 23.53
N ILE A 144 -24.70 -19.74 23.81
CA ILE A 144 -25.23 -21.00 23.24
C ILE A 144 -26.66 -21.27 23.71
N VAL A 145 -26.94 -21.03 24.98
CA VAL A 145 -28.28 -21.23 25.57
C VAL A 145 -29.29 -20.22 25.00
N GLU A 146 -28.88 -18.97 24.81
CA GLU A 146 -29.76 -17.89 24.35
C GLU A 146 -30.05 -17.96 22.83
N THR A 147 -29.07 -18.27 22.02
CA THR A 147 -29.18 -18.16 20.56
C THR A 147 -29.04 -19.48 19.80
N GLY A 148 -28.60 -20.53 20.45
CA GLY A 148 -28.23 -21.80 19.83
C GLY A 148 -26.75 -21.84 19.43
N LEU A 149 -26.27 -23.06 19.15
CA LEU A 149 -24.83 -23.30 18.89
C LEU A 149 -24.36 -22.62 17.61
N GLU A 150 -25.06 -22.76 16.48
CA GLU A 150 -24.66 -22.22 15.18
C GLU A 150 -24.61 -20.69 15.18
N PRO A 151 -25.65 -19.95 15.60
CA PRO A 151 -25.60 -18.48 15.68
C PRO A 151 -24.54 -17.97 16.67
N ALA A 152 -24.30 -18.70 17.77
CA ALA A 152 -23.25 -18.32 18.72
C ALA A 152 -21.85 -18.43 18.11
N ILE A 153 -21.58 -19.50 17.34
CA ILE A 153 -20.33 -19.68 16.58
C ILE A 153 -20.19 -18.59 15.52
N GLU A 154 -21.23 -18.33 14.76
CA GLU A 154 -21.21 -17.29 13.70
C GLU A 154 -20.93 -15.90 14.29
N THR A 155 -21.59 -15.56 15.39
CA THR A 155 -21.35 -14.29 16.10
C THR A 155 -19.89 -14.19 16.55
N LYS A 156 -19.31 -15.28 17.06
CA LYS A 156 -17.91 -15.33 17.48
C LYS A 156 -16.97 -15.16 16.30
N LEU A 157 -17.23 -15.84 15.19
CA LEU A 157 -16.45 -15.74 13.96
C LEU A 157 -16.49 -14.31 13.40
N ASN A 158 -17.66 -13.68 13.36
CA ASN A 158 -17.82 -12.30 12.93
C ASN A 158 -17.01 -11.34 13.80
N LYS A 159 -17.08 -11.50 15.14
CA LYS A 159 -16.26 -10.70 16.07
C LYS A 159 -14.75 -10.91 15.84
N PHE A 160 -14.34 -12.14 15.58
CA PHE A 160 -12.94 -12.44 15.27
C PHE A 160 -12.49 -11.75 13.97
N ILE A 161 -13.27 -11.84 12.89
CA ILE A 161 -12.97 -11.21 11.62
C ILE A 161 -12.90 -9.69 11.78
N VAL A 162 -13.85 -9.08 12.48
CA VAL A 162 -13.80 -7.64 12.80
C VAL A 162 -12.55 -7.29 13.61
N SER A 163 -12.07 -8.16 14.49
CA SER A 163 -10.84 -7.91 15.23
C SER A 163 -9.59 -7.88 14.33
N LEU A 164 -9.61 -8.59 13.20
CA LEU A 164 -8.48 -8.61 12.25
C LEU A 164 -8.18 -7.24 11.63
N HIS A 165 -9.15 -6.34 11.57
CA HIS A 165 -8.89 -4.94 11.13
C HIS A 165 -7.88 -4.22 12.03
N LYS A 166 -7.73 -4.64 13.28
CA LYS A 166 -6.81 -4.06 14.25
C LYS A 166 -5.43 -4.71 14.25
N GLU A 167 -5.32 -5.88 13.61
CA GLU A 167 -4.06 -6.62 13.52
C GLU A 167 -3.12 -6.00 12.49
N GLY A 168 -1.82 -6.20 12.70
CA GLY A 168 -0.78 -5.73 11.78
C GLY A 168 -0.79 -6.47 10.44
N LEU A 169 -0.09 -5.91 9.46
CA LEU A 169 0.02 -6.49 8.12
C LEU A 169 0.53 -7.93 8.16
N LEU A 170 1.58 -8.19 8.94
CA LEU A 170 2.19 -9.53 9.04
C LEU A 170 1.28 -10.54 9.71
N ASP A 171 0.50 -10.13 10.71
CA ASP A 171 -0.48 -10.99 11.35
C ASP A 171 -1.59 -11.41 10.38
N LYS A 172 -2.08 -10.48 9.54
CA LYS A 172 -3.07 -10.77 8.48
C LYS A 172 -2.52 -11.79 7.47
N ILE A 173 -1.25 -11.66 7.08
CA ILE A 173 -0.58 -12.63 6.20
C ILE A 173 -0.49 -14.00 6.86
N ASP A 174 -0.15 -14.05 8.14
CA ASP A 174 -0.06 -15.29 8.91
C ASP A 174 -1.41 -15.99 9.05
N TYR A 175 -2.49 -15.24 9.24
CA TYR A 175 -3.85 -15.78 9.20
C TYR A 175 -4.21 -16.33 7.82
N LEU A 176 -3.86 -15.62 6.74
CA LEU A 176 -4.10 -16.10 5.37
C LEU A 176 -3.37 -17.42 5.12
N ALA A 177 -2.08 -17.52 5.49
CA ALA A 177 -1.30 -18.73 5.37
C ALA A 177 -1.92 -19.91 6.17
N LYS A 178 -2.40 -19.66 7.40
CA LYS A 178 -3.06 -20.65 8.24
C LYS A 178 -4.38 -21.15 7.63
N VAL A 179 -5.17 -20.25 7.05
CA VAL A 179 -6.44 -20.59 6.40
C VAL A 179 -6.22 -21.41 5.15
N LEU A 180 -5.26 -20.99 4.30
CA LEU A 180 -4.92 -21.69 3.06
C LEU A 180 -4.13 -22.99 3.31
N LYS A 181 -3.56 -23.17 4.50
CA LYS A 181 -2.69 -24.32 4.83
C LYS A 181 -1.58 -24.54 3.80
N CYS A 182 -1.06 -23.47 3.23
CA CYS A 182 -0.03 -23.52 2.20
C CYS A 182 1.18 -22.65 2.55
N SER A 183 2.30 -22.92 1.90
CA SER A 183 3.48 -22.05 1.97
C SER A 183 3.25 -20.81 1.10
N ILE A 184 3.36 -19.63 1.71
CA ILE A 184 3.26 -18.35 1.00
C ILE A 184 4.56 -17.94 0.29
N SER A 185 5.64 -18.70 0.43
CA SER A 185 6.97 -18.35 -0.13
C SER A 185 7.07 -18.59 -1.63
N LYS A 186 6.24 -19.47 -2.20
CA LYS A 186 6.27 -19.80 -3.63
C LYS A 186 5.31 -18.87 -4.39
N SER A 187 5.81 -18.22 -5.43
CA SER A 187 5.02 -17.35 -6.30
C SER A 187 5.05 -17.86 -7.74
N ASN A 188 3.90 -17.73 -8.44
CA ASN A 188 3.79 -17.95 -9.88
C ASN A 188 3.91 -16.63 -10.67
N ILE A 189 4.08 -15.50 -9.97
CA ILE A 189 4.19 -14.18 -10.61
C ILE A 189 5.60 -14.01 -11.15
N ILE A 190 5.67 -13.60 -12.42
CA ILE A 190 6.93 -13.36 -13.13
C ILE A 190 7.69 -12.21 -12.42
N ASP A 191 8.99 -12.40 -12.24
CA ASP A 191 9.90 -11.42 -11.61
C ASP A 191 9.48 -11.01 -10.19
N TYR A 192 8.82 -11.90 -9.46
CA TYR A 192 8.46 -11.68 -8.07
C TYR A 192 8.90 -12.85 -7.18
N THR A 193 9.51 -12.53 -6.06
CA THR A 193 9.80 -13.45 -4.96
C THR A 193 9.29 -12.84 -3.67
N TYR A 194 8.50 -13.60 -2.92
CA TYR A 194 8.04 -13.17 -1.62
C TYR A 194 9.21 -13.09 -0.64
N ASP A 195 9.40 -11.94 -0.04
CA ASP A 195 10.44 -11.63 0.94
C ASP A 195 9.80 -10.97 2.17
N SER A 196 9.67 -11.75 3.23
CA SER A 196 9.07 -11.30 4.49
C SER A 196 9.90 -10.22 5.18
N GLU A 197 11.23 -10.26 5.05
CA GLU A 197 12.11 -9.24 5.66
C GLU A 197 11.93 -7.90 4.96
N ARG A 198 11.86 -7.90 3.62
CA ARG A 198 11.55 -6.70 2.85
C ARG A 198 10.21 -6.13 3.23
N LEU A 199 9.18 -6.96 3.36
CA LEU A 199 7.85 -6.52 3.73
C LEU A 199 7.81 -5.92 5.14
N ASN A 200 8.50 -6.55 6.10
CA ASN A 200 8.64 -6.04 7.47
C ASN A 200 9.38 -4.69 7.50
N ARG A 201 10.43 -4.54 6.68
CA ARG A 201 11.11 -3.26 6.50
C ARG A 201 10.17 -2.18 5.96
N ILE A 202 9.34 -2.51 4.97
CA ILE A 202 8.34 -1.59 4.39
C ILE A 202 7.30 -1.19 5.43
N ASP A 203 6.79 -2.12 6.22
CA ASP A 203 5.84 -1.83 7.32
C ASP A 203 6.46 -0.90 8.37
N THR A 204 7.72 -1.15 8.75
CA THR A 204 8.48 -0.28 9.65
C THR A 204 8.66 1.14 9.07
N LEU A 205 8.98 1.25 7.78
CA LEU A 205 9.10 2.54 7.08
C LEU A 205 7.77 3.28 7.07
N ARG A 206 6.67 2.61 6.73
CA ARG A 206 5.33 3.20 6.76
C ARG A 206 5.01 3.78 8.13
N HIS A 207 5.29 3.03 9.19
CA HIS A 207 5.06 3.50 10.55
C HIS A 207 5.91 4.74 10.87
N GLN A 208 7.19 4.76 10.47
CA GLN A 208 8.06 5.91 10.66
C GLN A 208 7.57 7.15 9.89
N PHE A 209 7.07 6.99 8.66
CA PHE A 209 6.53 8.09 7.87
C PHE A 209 5.23 8.63 8.45
N SER A 210 4.32 7.77 8.88
CA SER A 210 3.05 8.18 9.50
C SER A 210 3.26 8.99 10.78
N HIS A 211 4.39 8.80 11.46
CA HIS A 211 4.76 9.55 12.67
C HIS A 211 5.83 10.61 12.43
N HIS A 212 6.09 11.00 11.19
CA HIS A 212 7.08 12.03 10.80
C HIS A 212 8.49 11.78 11.36
N ARG A 213 8.86 10.53 11.65
CA ARG A 213 10.16 10.18 12.25
C ARG A 213 11.28 10.02 11.22
N LYS A 214 10.94 9.87 9.95
CA LYS A 214 11.90 9.74 8.84
C LYS A 214 11.61 10.80 7.79
N LYS A 215 12.67 11.49 7.32
CA LYS A 215 12.56 12.59 6.36
C LYS A 215 13.21 12.30 5.02
N ASP A 216 14.14 11.33 4.96
CA ASP A 216 14.91 11.03 3.75
C ASP A 216 14.49 9.68 3.17
N TYR A 217 13.76 9.73 2.06
CA TYR A 217 13.35 8.55 1.32
C TYR A 217 13.44 8.83 -0.18
N ARG A 218 14.36 8.13 -0.85
CA ARG A 218 14.61 8.35 -2.28
C ARG A 218 13.48 7.80 -3.12
N ILE A 219 13.11 8.52 -4.17
CA ILE A 219 11.98 8.16 -5.04
C ILE A 219 12.22 6.85 -5.77
N GLU A 220 13.46 6.54 -6.16
CA GLU A 220 13.81 5.29 -6.84
C GLU A 220 13.59 4.09 -5.91
N THR A 221 13.96 4.24 -4.63
CA THR A 221 13.70 3.23 -3.60
C THR A 221 12.21 3.08 -3.35
N ALA A 222 11.47 4.20 -3.31
CA ALA A 222 10.03 4.21 -3.14
C ALA A 222 9.33 3.48 -4.29
N GLN A 223 9.69 3.75 -5.54
CA GLN A 223 9.12 3.07 -6.70
C GLN A 223 9.32 1.55 -6.62
N ALA A 224 10.53 1.11 -6.28
CA ALA A 224 10.83 -0.31 -6.13
C ALA A 224 10.05 -0.96 -4.98
N ASP A 225 9.89 -0.26 -3.85
CA ASP A 225 9.14 -0.77 -2.70
C ASP A 225 7.63 -0.75 -2.95
N ILE A 226 7.10 0.28 -3.62
CA ILE A 226 5.70 0.37 -4.01
C ILE A 226 5.34 -0.73 -5.01
N THR A 227 6.13 -0.92 -6.07
CA THR A 227 5.95 -2.03 -7.03
C THR A 227 5.98 -3.38 -6.30
N TYR A 228 6.91 -3.56 -5.35
CA TYR A 228 6.97 -4.77 -4.55
C TYR A 228 5.68 -5.01 -3.76
N VAL A 229 5.12 -3.98 -3.13
CA VAL A 229 3.86 -4.07 -2.37
C VAL A 229 2.68 -4.51 -3.26
N TYR A 230 2.52 -3.91 -4.44
CA TYR A 230 1.46 -4.31 -5.37
C TYR A 230 1.64 -5.73 -5.90
N ARG A 231 2.87 -6.14 -6.21
CA ARG A 231 3.16 -7.53 -6.61
C ARG A 231 2.93 -8.51 -5.47
N THR A 232 3.15 -8.10 -4.22
CA THR A 232 2.77 -8.88 -3.04
C THR A 232 1.25 -9.06 -2.96
N ALA A 233 0.47 -8.03 -3.25
CA ALA A 233 -0.99 -8.12 -3.31
C ALA A 233 -1.46 -9.10 -4.40
N LEU A 234 -0.87 -9.04 -5.60
CA LEU A 234 -1.14 -9.99 -6.70
C LEU A 234 -0.75 -11.41 -6.32
N HIS A 235 0.37 -11.60 -5.63
CA HIS A 235 0.82 -12.91 -5.16
C HIS A 235 -0.19 -13.55 -4.20
N PHE A 236 -0.67 -12.83 -3.21
CA PHE A 236 -1.68 -13.36 -2.30
C PHE A 236 -3.02 -13.61 -2.99
N LEU A 237 -3.40 -12.77 -3.94
CA LEU A 237 -4.58 -13.02 -4.77
C LEU A 237 -4.44 -14.31 -5.56
N ASP A 238 -3.30 -14.54 -6.22
CA ASP A 238 -3.01 -15.75 -6.99
C ASP A 238 -3.07 -17.00 -6.12
N LEU A 239 -2.51 -16.96 -4.90
CA LEU A 239 -2.59 -18.07 -3.96
C LEU A 239 -4.04 -18.43 -3.60
N VAL A 240 -4.87 -17.44 -3.32
CA VAL A 240 -6.30 -17.65 -2.98
C VAL A 240 -7.05 -18.23 -4.17
N VAL A 241 -6.82 -17.67 -5.36
CA VAL A 241 -7.47 -18.11 -6.60
C VAL A 241 -7.14 -19.55 -6.93
N HIS A 242 -5.85 -19.92 -6.86
CA HIS A 242 -5.42 -21.29 -7.11
C HIS A 242 -5.91 -22.26 -6.05
N HIS A 243 -5.90 -21.86 -4.78
CA HIS A 243 -6.35 -22.74 -3.68
C HIS A 243 -7.83 -23.13 -3.81
N TYR A 244 -8.67 -22.18 -4.22
CA TYR A 244 -10.13 -22.40 -4.31
C TYR A 244 -10.64 -22.62 -5.73
N ASP A 245 -9.76 -22.68 -6.75
CA ASP A 245 -10.11 -22.81 -8.18
C ASP A 245 -11.18 -21.80 -8.64
N LEU A 246 -10.97 -20.52 -8.29
CA LEU A 246 -11.96 -19.47 -8.56
C LEU A 246 -12.02 -19.05 -10.03
N TYR A 247 -11.02 -19.40 -10.85
CA TYR A 247 -11.02 -19.16 -12.30
C TYR A 247 -11.73 -20.24 -13.10
N GLY A 248 -12.03 -21.40 -12.52
CA GLY A 248 -12.61 -22.54 -13.22
C GLY A 248 -13.97 -22.28 -13.87
N ALA A 249 -14.74 -21.30 -13.34
CA ALA A 249 -16.06 -20.94 -13.84
C ALA A 249 -16.06 -19.93 -15.01
N GLN A 250 -14.93 -19.29 -15.33
CA GLN A 250 -14.84 -18.18 -16.29
C GLN A 250 -13.84 -18.39 -17.44
N ARG A 251 -13.24 -19.57 -17.61
CA ARG A 251 -12.48 -19.85 -18.83
C ARG A 251 -13.44 -19.94 -20.00
N PRO A 252 -13.48 -18.95 -20.93
CA PRO A 252 -14.18 -19.17 -22.19
C PRO A 252 -13.52 -20.37 -22.87
N LYS A 253 -14.35 -21.29 -23.31
CA LYS A 253 -13.94 -22.41 -24.15
C LYS A 253 -13.37 -21.92 -25.49
#